data_a931ba4c35c32a25db35df73395d58df
#
_entry.id   a931ba4c35c32a25db35df73395d58df
#
_cell.length_a   1.000
_cell.length_b   1.000
_cell.length_c   1.000
_cell.angle_alpha   90.00
_cell.angle_beta   90.00
_cell.angle_gamma   90.00
#
_symmetry.space_group_name_H-M   'P 1'
#
loop_
_entity.id
_entity.type
_entity.pdbx_description
1 polymer ?
#
loop_
_entity_poly.entity_id
_entity_poly.type
_entity_poly.pdbx_seq_one_letter_code
_entity_poly.pdbx_strand_id
1 'polypeptide(L)'
;MNGIFITFEGPDGSGKTTQLKKIAQELQKLGHDVLVTREPGGTAISDKIRSIILDPVNGEMVDQAEVLLYAASRAQHVHERILPALKAGRIVLCDRFIDASVAYQSYGLGVDIEMVKNISKYASSGLQATRTYMMDVPVEVSLERLNQRAGATEFTQQLDRIEQKNVEYHSRVRAGFHQIAADHPERVIMIDANRDVERIAADIWQDCKQLLEEHISV
;
A
#
# COMPACT_ATOMS: atom_id res chain seq x y z
N MET A 1 -13.38 -9.53 -14.42
CA MET A 1 -13.88 -9.24 -13.06
C MET A 1 -14.59 -7.92 -13.14
N ASN A 2 -15.80 -7.77 -12.61
CA ASN A 2 -16.57 -6.52 -12.76
C ASN A 2 -16.23 -5.45 -11.71
N GLY A 3 -15.39 -5.76 -10.71
CA GLY A 3 -14.98 -4.82 -9.66
C GLY A 3 -13.69 -4.07 -10.02
N ILE A 4 -13.48 -2.92 -9.39
CA ILE A 4 -12.31 -2.06 -9.59
C ILE A 4 -11.37 -2.21 -8.38
N PHE A 5 -10.09 -2.44 -8.65
CA PHE A 5 -9.08 -2.57 -7.61
C PHE A 5 -8.11 -1.38 -7.62
N ILE A 6 -8.14 -0.57 -6.57
CA ILE A 6 -7.31 0.62 -6.41
C ILE A 6 -6.40 0.44 -5.20
N THR A 7 -5.11 0.72 -5.38
CA THR A 7 -4.12 0.68 -4.29
C THR A 7 -3.56 2.06 -3.97
N PHE A 8 -3.21 2.27 -2.72
CA PHE A 8 -2.53 3.47 -2.22
C PHE A 8 -1.14 3.05 -1.74
N GLU A 9 -0.12 3.52 -2.39
CA GLU A 9 1.27 3.14 -2.17
C GLU A 9 2.13 4.34 -1.78
N GLY A 10 3.36 4.08 -1.36
CA GLY A 10 4.31 5.13 -0.98
C GLY A 10 4.91 4.92 0.41
N PRO A 11 5.88 5.76 0.85
CA PRO A 11 6.56 5.65 2.13
C PRO A 11 5.61 5.72 3.34
N ASP A 12 6.07 5.26 4.51
CA ASP A 12 5.35 5.47 5.76
C ASP A 12 5.25 6.97 6.07
N GLY A 13 4.17 7.40 6.70
CA GLY A 13 3.94 8.84 6.94
C GLY A 13 3.50 9.65 5.71
N SER A 14 3.38 9.06 4.51
CA SER A 14 2.95 9.79 3.30
C SER A 14 1.47 10.16 3.24
N GLY A 15 0.65 9.68 4.19
CA GLY A 15 -0.77 10.03 4.26
C GLY A 15 -1.72 9.10 3.50
N LYS A 16 -1.26 7.94 3.02
CA LYS A 16 -2.06 6.92 2.29
C LYS A 16 -3.41 6.64 2.94
N THR A 17 -3.40 6.24 4.20
CA THR A 17 -4.62 5.86 4.93
C THR A 17 -5.63 7.00 5.03
N THR A 18 -5.15 8.25 5.16
CA THR A 18 -6.01 9.44 5.20
C THR A 18 -6.70 9.64 3.85
N GLN A 19 -5.94 9.59 2.76
CA GLN A 19 -6.48 9.77 1.41
C GLN A 19 -7.42 8.62 1.02
N LEU A 20 -7.03 7.39 1.31
CA LEU A 20 -7.86 6.21 1.08
C LEU A 20 -9.23 6.34 1.75
N LYS A 21 -9.28 6.77 3.03
CA LYS A 21 -10.54 6.97 3.75
C LYS A 21 -11.40 8.07 3.13
N LYS A 22 -10.79 9.19 2.67
CA LYS A 22 -11.51 10.25 1.98
C LYS A 22 -12.13 9.76 0.67
N ILE A 23 -11.36 9.07 -0.15
CA ILE A 23 -11.84 8.50 -1.42
C ILE A 23 -12.94 7.46 -1.17
N ALA A 24 -12.78 6.61 -0.15
CA ALA A 24 -13.84 5.67 0.23
C ALA A 24 -15.17 6.37 0.56
N GLN A 25 -15.11 7.47 1.31
CA GLN A 25 -16.30 8.25 1.67
C GLN A 25 -16.97 8.87 0.43
N GLU A 26 -16.20 9.43 -0.51
CA GLU A 26 -16.76 10.00 -1.74
C GLU A 26 -17.41 8.94 -2.62
N LEU A 27 -16.78 7.76 -2.77
CA LEU A 27 -17.34 6.64 -3.50
C LEU A 27 -18.65 6.13 -2.86
N GLN A 28 -18.68 6.02 -1.54
CA GLN A 28 -19.89 5.60 -0.80
C GLN A 28 -21.04 6.62 -0.91
N LYS A 29 -20.75 7.93 -0.93
CA LYS A 29 -21.76 8.98 -1.18
C LYS A 29 -22.40 8.84 -2.56
N LEU A 30 -21.67 8.33 -3.55
CA LEU A 30 -22.20 8.02 -4.88
C LEU A 30 -22.95 6.68 -4.97
N GLY A 31 -23.06 5.95 -3.85
CA GLY A 31 -23.78 4.68 -3.77
C GLY A 31 -22.96 3.44 -4.14
N HIS A 32 -21.64 3.57 -4.33
CA HIS A 32 -20.79 2.41 -4.61
C HIS A 32 -20.58 1.55 -3.37
N ASP A 33 -20.57 0.22 -3.56
CA ASP A 33 -20.17 -0.73 -2.51
C ASP A 33 -18.63 -0.82 -2.47
N VAL A 34 -18.03 -0.29 -1.39
CA VAL A 34 -16.58 -0.14 -1.25
C VAL A 34 -16.05 -1.07 -0.16
N LEU A 35 -15.07 -1.91 -0.49
CA LEU A 35 -14.26 -2.61 0.48
C LEU A 35 -12.98 -1.81 0.75
N VAL A 36 -12.79 -1.38 1.99
CA VAL A 36 -11.52 -0.80 2.47
C VAL A 36 -10.72 -1.87 3.16
N THR A 37 -9.44 -2.02 2.78
CA THR A 37 -8.54 -3.02 3.35
C THR A 37 -7.07 -2.56 3.32
N ARG A 38 -6.13 -3.38 3.82
CA ARG A 38 -4.71 -3.05 3.89
C ARG A 38 -3.81 -4.28 3.82
N GLU A 39 -2.57 -4.10 3.44
CA GLU A 39 -1.49 -5.08 3.55
C GLU A 39 -0.28 -4.52 4.33
N PRO A 40 0.44 -5.39 5.06
CA PRO A 40 0.06 -6.75 5.41
C PRO A 40 -1.14 -6.74 6.38
N GLY A 41 -1.97 -7.79 6.32
CA GLY A 41 -3.17 -7.91 7.15
C GLY A 41 -4.46 -7.98 6.36
N GLY A 42 -5.56 -7.57 6.99
CA GLY A 42 -6.89 -7.52 6.36
C GLY A 42 -7.75 -8.78 6.55
N THR A 43 -7.19 -9.86 7.11
CA THR A 43 -7.91 -11.07 7.56
C THR A 43 -7.33 -11.56 8.88
N ALA A 44 -8.04 -12.40 9.61
CA ALA A 44 -7.58 -12.91 10.91
C ALA A 44 -6.20 -13.60 10.84
N ILE A 45 -5.95 -14.39 9.78
CA ILE A 45 -4.65 -15.05 9.56
C ILE A 45 -3.60 -14.03 9.15
N SER A 46 -3.91 -13.16 8.18
CA SER A 46 -2.99 -12.13 7.70
C SER A 46 -2.60 -11.15 8.80
N ASP A 47 -3.51 -10.81 9.72
CA ASP A 47 -3.21 -9.93 10.85
C ASP A 47 -2.27 -10.60 11.88
N LYS A 48 -2.36 -11.91 12.07
CA LYS A 48 -1.38 -12.67 12.87
C LYS A 48 0.01 -12.64 12.23
N ILE A 49 0.08 -12.79 10.91
CA ILE A 49 1.36 -12.69 10.17
C ILE A 49 1.89 -11.25 10.26
N ARG A 50 1.04 -10.24 10.11
CA ARG A 50 1.41 -8.84 10.29
C ARG A 50 2.05 -8.58 11.65
N SER A 51 1.50 -9.12 12.74
CA SER A 51 2.09 -8.93 14.07
C SER A 51 3.50 -9.50 14.16
N ILE A 52 3.81 -10.62 13.48
CA ILE A 52 5.17 -11.16 13.40
C ILE A 52 6.09 -10.22 12.60
N ILE A 53 5.64 -9.74 11.44
CA ILE A 53 6.45 -8.89 10.55
C ILE A 53 6.84 -7.57 11.22
N LEU A 54 5.90 -6.93 11.92
CA LEU A 54 6.06 -5.56 12.41
C LEU A 54 6.62 -5.48 13.83
N ASP A 55 6.64 -6.58 14.59
CA ASP A 55 7.13 -6.60 15.97
C ASP A 55 8.63 -6.28 16.02
N PRO A 56 9.05 -5.21 16.72
CA PRO A 56 10.46 -4.88 16.89
C PRO A 56 11.30 -5.98 17.56
N VAL A 57 10.67 -6.85 18.34
CA VAL A 57 11.38 -7.99 19.00
C VAL A 57 11.95 -8.97 17.97
N ASN A 58 11.39 -9.02 16.76
CA ASN A 58 11.81 -9.90 15.66
C ASN A 58 12.92 -9.25 14.79
N GLY A 59 13.81 -8.47 15.39
CA GLY A 59 14.91 -7.79 14.69
C GLY A 59 15.88 -8.73 13.96
N GLU A 60 15.97 -10.00 14.36
CA GLU A 60 16.81 -11.02 13.74
C GLU A 60 16.17 -11.67 12.48
N MET A 61 14.97 -11.23 12.09
CA MET A 61 14.29 -11.77 10.91
C MET A 61 15.15 -11.57 9.66
N VAL A 62 15.48 -12.68 8.98
CA VAL A 62 16.24 -12.63 7.73
C VAL A 62 15.35 -12.15 6.57
N ASP A 63 15.95 -11.51 5.58
CA ASP A 63 15.23 -10.88 4.46
C ASP A 63 14.34 -11.86 3.70
N GLN A 64 14.78 -13.12 3.52
CA GLN A 64 13.99 -14.17 2.86
C GLN A 64 12.71 -14.50 3.64
N ALA A 65 12.80 -14.56 4.98
CA ALA A 65 11.64 -14.81 5.83
C ALA A 65 10.66 -13.62 5.75
N GLU A 66 11.17 -12.40 5.75
CA GLU A 66 10.35 -11.20 5.58
C GLU A 66 9.55 -11.26 4.27
N VAL A 67 10.21 -11.48 3.13
CA VAL A 67 9.54 -11.61 1.81
C VAL A 67 8.46 -12.68 1.83
N LEU A 68 8.74 -13.86 2.37
CA LEU A 68 7.80 -14.98 2.43
C LEU A 68 6.61 -14.69 3.36
N LEU A 69 6.82 -14.01 4.48
CA LEU A 69 5.75 -13.63 5.38
C LEU A 69 4.81 -12.58 4.75
N TYR A 70 5.35 -11.57 4.05
CA TYR A 70 4.53 -10.64 3.29
C TYR A 70 3.70 -11.36 2.22
N ALA A 71 4.31 -12.30 1.50
CA ALA A 71 3.62 -13.09 0.49
C ALA A 71 2.54 -14.00 1.09
N ALA A 72 2.82 -14.66 2.22
CA ALA A 72 1.83 -15.50 2.91
C ALA A 72 0.62 -14.68 3.40
N SER A 73 0.86 -13.50 3.98
CA SER A 73 -0.19 -12.56 4.38
C SER A 73 -1.04 -12.14 3.17
N ARG A 74 -0.39 -11.80 2.04
CA ARG A 74 -1.06 -11.44 0.78
C ARG A 74 -1.89 -12.56 0.22
N ALA A 75 -1.37 -13.78 0.16
CA ALA A 75 -2.08 -14.93 -0.39
C ALA A 75 -3.41 -15.15 0.35
N GLN A 76 -3.39 -15.13 1.68
CA GLN A 76 -4.61 -15.26 2.47
C GLN A 76 -5.57 -14.10 2.23
N HIS A 77 -5.07 -12.86 2.25
CA HIS A 77 -5.86 -11.64 2.08
C HIS A 77 -6.54 -11.57 0.71
N VAL A 78 -5.79 -11.84 -0.36
CA VAL A 78 -6.30 -11.81 -1.73
C VAL A 78 -7.44 -12.82 -1.91
N HIS A 79 -7.24 -14.07 -1.46
CA HIS A 79 -8.23 -15.11 -1.68
C HIS A 79 -9.46 -15.00 -0.77
N GLU A 80 -9.28 -14.54 0.47
CA GLU A 80 -10.36 -14.45 1.45
C GLU A 80 -11.19 -13.15 1.30
N ARG A 81 -10.59 -12.05 0.85
CA ARG A 81 -11.24 -10.73 0.86
C ARG A 81 -11.29 -10.05 -0.50
N ILE A 82 -10.13 -9.90 -1.18
CA ILE A 82 -10.06 -9.04 -2.37
C ILE A 82 -10.78 -9.70 -3.55
N LEU A 83 -10.40 -10.94 -3.91
CA LEU A 83 -11.00 -11.62 -5.05
C LEU A 83 -12.52 -11.83 -4.92
N PRO A 84 -13.07 -12.22 -3.76
CA PRO A 84 -14.53 -12.31 -3.58
C PRO A 84 -15.23 -10.95 -3.76
N ALA A 85 -14.64 -9.87 -3.23
CA ALA A 85 -15.22 -8.53 -3.38
C ALA A 85 -15.22 -8.07 -4.84
N LEU A 86 -14.11 -8.26 -5.57
CA LEU A 86 -14.02 -7.92 -6.99
C LEU A 86 -14.97 -8.76 -7.86
N LYS A 87 -15.16 -10.04 -7.53
CA LYS A 87 -16.15 -10.91 -8.20
C LYS A 87 -17.58 -10.46 -7.95
N ALA A 88 -17.85 -9.86 -6.78
CA ALA A 88 -19.15 -9.26 -6.45
C ALA A 88 -19.36 -7.86 -7.08
N GLY A 89 -18.43 -7.37 -7.90
CA GLY A 89 -18.53 -6.06 -8.54
C GLY A 89 -18.20 -4.87 -7.63
N ARG A 90 -17.60 -5.11 -6.46
CA ARG A 90 -17.26 -4.06 -5.50
C ARG A 90 -16.02 -3.27 -5.94
N ILE A 91 -15.92 -2.02 -5.46
CA ILE A 91 -14.67 -1.26 -5.51
C ILE A 91 -13.83 -1.66 -4.28
N VAL A 92 -12.60 -2.09 -4.52
CA VAL A 92 -11.66 -2.44 -3.45
C VAL A 92 -10.58 -1.37 -3.37
N LEU A 93 -10.45 -0.74 -2.21
CA LEU A 93 -9.37 0.21 -1.89
C LEU A 93 -8.42 -0.46 -0.89
N CYS A 94 -7.15 -0.59 -1.24
CA CYS A 94 -6.14 -1.26 -0.43
C CYS A 94 -4.99 -0.32 -0.08
N ASP A 95 -4.71 -0.18 1.22
CA ASP A 95 -3.52 0.52 1.72
C ASP A 95 -2.33 -0.45 1.63
N ARG A 96 -1.48 -0.27 0.63
CA ARG A 96 -0.38 -1.12 0.17
C ARG A 96 -0.82 -2.42 -0.52
N PHE A 97 0.00 -2.86 -1.47
CA PHE A 97 -0.12 -4.13 -2.17
C PHE A 97 1.27 -4.59 -2.67
N ILE A 98 1.37 -5.08 -3.92
CA ILE A 98 2.61 -5.64 -4.48
C ILE A 98 3.71 -4.58 -4.61
N ASP A 99 3.38 -3.35 -5.01
CA ASP A 99 4.37 -2.29 -5.24
C ASP A 99 5.14 -1.97 -3.95
N ALA A 100 4.48 -2.02 -2.76
CA ALA A 100 5.17 -1.92 -1.49
C ALA A 100 6.20 -3.03 -1.30
N SER A 101 5.89 -4.30 -1.63
CA SER A 101 6.87 -5.39 -1.50
C SER A 101 8.07 -5.18 -2.41
N VAL A 102 7.87 -4.73 -3.64
CA VAL A 102 8.98 -4.42 -4.55
C VAL A 102 9.83 -3.28 -3.98
N ALA A 103 9.20 -2.18 -3.52
CA ALA A 103 9.94 -1.04 -2.99
C ALA A 103 10.72 -1.39 -1.69
N TYR A 104 10.06 -2.04 -0.74
CA TYR A 104 10.65 -2.31 0.58
C TYR A 104 11.62 -3.50 0.56
N GLN A 105 11.23 -4.64 -0.02
CA GLN A 105 12.06 -5.84 0.01
C GLN A 105 13.14 -5.86 -1.09
N SER A 106 12.85 -5.33 -2.29
CA SER A 106 13.90 -5.30 -3.34
C SER A 106 14.77 -4.05 -3.22
N TYR A 107 14.23 -2.85 -3.34
CA TYR A 107 15.05 -1.63 -3.29
C TYR A 107 15.56 -1.36 -1.87
N GLY A 108 14.74 -1.54 -0.85
CA GLY A 108 15.11 -1.32 0.55
C GLY A 108 16.13 -2.32 1.07
N LEU A 109 15.84 -3.63 1.02
CA LEU A 109 16.68 -4.71 1.54
C LEU A 109 17.71 -5.22 0.53
N GLY A 110 17.50 -5.02 -0.77
CA GLY A 110 18.39 -5.53 -1.83
C GLY A 110 18.09 -6.97 -2.26
N VAL A 111 16.90 -7.49 -1.94
CA VAL A 111 16.47 -8.80 -2.44
C VAL A 111 16.21 -8.72 -3.96
N ASP A 112 16.57 -9.76 -4.68
CA ASP A 112 16.38 -9.84 -6.13
C ASP A 112 14.94 -9.47 -6.54
N ILE A 113 14.81 -8.50 -7.45
CA ILE A 113 13.54 -7.92 -7.84
C ILE A 113 12.63 -8.92 -8.54
N GLU A 114 13.19 -9.78 -9.38
CA GLU A 114 12.40 -10.78 -10.09
C GLU A 114 11.90 -11.88 -9.13
N MET A 115 12.70 -12.22 -8.13
CA MET A 115 12.25 -13.13 -7.07
C MET A 115 11.04 -12.53 -6.31
N VAL A 116 11.13 -11.27 -5.85
CA VAL A 116 10.03 -10.62 -5.13
C VAL A 116 8.79 -10.48 -6.00
N LYS A 117 8.94 -10.11 -7.27
CA LYS A 117 7.82 -10.05 -8.23
C LYS A 117 7.16 -11.42 -8.45
N ASN A 118 7.94 -12.48 -8.65
CA ASN A 118 7.43 -13.83 -8.90
C ASN A 118 6.68 -14.39 -7.67
N ILE A 119 7.24 -14.23 -6.46
CA ILE A 119 6.60 -14.61 -5.21
C ILE A 119 5.29 -13.82 -5.02
N SER A 120 5.31 -12.52 -5.26
CA SER A 120 4.13 -11.65 -5.15
C SER A 120 3.06 -12.01 -6.16
N LYS A 121 3.44 -12.32 -7.40
CA LYS A 121 2.53 -12.79 -8.46
C LYS A 121 1.85 -14.09 -8.08
N TYR A 122 2.61 -15.06 -7.55
CA TYR A 122 2.04 -16.32 -7.04
C TYR A 122 1.04 -16.05 -5.91
N ALA A 123 1.45 -15.26 -4.90
CA ALA A 123 0.63 -14.93 -3.73
C ALA A 123 -0.68 -14.19 -4.09
N SER A 124 -0.64 -13.33 -5.11
CA SER A 124 -1.80 -12.57 -5.57
C SER A 124 -2.65 -13.29 -6.63
N SER A 125 -2.26 -14.50 -7.06
CA SER A 125 -2.86 -15.17 -8.23
C SER A 125 -2.83 -14.31 -9.49
N GLY A 126 -1.79 -13.51 -9.65
CA GLY A 126 -1.61 -12.60 -10.78
C GLY A 126 -2.52 -11.36 -10.75
N LEU A 127 -3.24 -11.11 -9.65
CA LEU A 127 -4.06 -9.91 -9.50
C LEU A 127 -3.16 -8.66 -9.54
N GLN A 128 -3.56 -7.69 -10.35
CA GLN A 128 -2.93 -6.37 -10.44
C GLN A 128 -3.95 -5.28 -10.07
N ALA A 129 -3.47 -4.16 -9.56
CA ALA A 129 -4.31 -2.99 -9.34
C ALA A 129 -4.71 -2.36 -10.69
N THR A 130 -5.97 -1.97 -10.81
CA THR A 130 -6.48 -1.17 -11.93
C THR A 130 -5.86 0.22 -11.91
N ARG A 131 -5.69 0.80 -10.70
CA ARG A 131 -5.05 2.09 -10.47
C ARG A 131 -4.26 2.06 -9.17
N THR A 132 -3.09 2.69 -9.17
CA THR A 132 -2.26 2.89 -7.97
C THR A 132 -2.00 4.38 -7.78
N TYR A 133 -2.38 4.92 -6.64
CA TYR A 133 -1.97 6.27 -6.22
C TYR A 133 -0.70 6.16 -5.38
N MET A 134 0.41 6.59 -5.98
CA MET A 134 1.73 6.55 -5.39
C MET A 134 2.02 7.86 -4.66
N MET A 135 1.86 7.85 -3.33
CA MET A 135 2.01 9.03 -2.48
C MET A 135 3.49 9.31 -2.22
N ASP A 136 4.04 10.36 -2.83
CA ASP A 136 5.44 10.74 -2.65
C ASP A 136 5.62 11.86 -1.62
N VAL A 137 6.58 11.67 -0.72
CA VAL A 137 7.06 12.71 0.21
C VAL A 137 8.58 12.60 0.36
N PRO A 138 9.30 13.72 0.63
CA PRO A 138 10.69 13.65 1.04
C PRO A 138 10.89 12.74 2.26
N VAL A 139 12.02 12.06 2.32
CA VAL A 139 12.30 11.09 3.40
C VAL A 139 12.28 11.77 4.77
N GLU A 140 12.81 12.97 4.86
CA GLU A 140 12.86 13.78 6.09
C GLU A 140 11.45 14.08 6.60
N VAL A 141 10.53 14.44 5.71
CA VAL A 141 9.12 14.71 6.03
C VAL A 141 8.41 13.42 6.48
N SER A 142 8.69 12.30 5.80
CA SER A 142 8.17 10.97 6.17
C SER A 142 8.57 10.62 7.61
N LEU A 143 9.86 10.68 7.92
CA LEU A 143 10.40 10.34 9.24
C LEU A 143 9.91 11.31 10.34
N GLU A 144 9.82 12.60 10.04
CA GLU A 144 9.26 13.59 10.97
C GLU A 144 7.81 13.24 11.34
N ARG A 145 6.96 12.94 10.34
CA ARG A 145 5.56 12.55 10.57
C ARG A 145 5.43 11.24 11.39
N LEU A 146 6.33 10.27 11.15
CA LEU A 146 6.39 9.04 11.92
C LEU A 146 6.74 9.30 13.39
N ASN A 147 7.76 10.12 13.66
CA ASN A 147 8.17 10.49 15.00
C ASN A 147 7.08 11.27 15.75
N GLN A 148 6.42 12.22 15.07
CA GLN A 148 5.28 12.95 15.64
C GLN A 148 4.13 12.00 16.03
N ARG A 149 3.82 11.01 15.19
CA ARG A 149 2.81 9.99 15.50
C ARG A 149 3.22 9.14 16.71
N ALA A 150 4.48 8.73 16.78
CA ALA A 150 5.00 7.94 17.91
C ALA A 150 5.05 8.72 19.23
N GLY A 151 5.19 10.05 19.20
CA GLY A 151 5.24 10.91 20.38
C GLY A 151 3.90 11.50 20.84
N ALA A 152 2.81 11.27 20.11
CA ALA A 152 1.57 12.02 20.30
C ALA A 152 0.74 11.68 21.55
N THR A 153 0.91 10.48 22.16
CA THR A 153 0.25 10.09 23.43
C THR A 153 1.10 9.11 24.22
N GLU A 154 0.89 9.00 25.55
CA GLU A 154 1.53 7.98 26.42
C GLU A 154 1.20 6.52 26.02
N PHE A 155 0.20 6.32 25.16
CA PHE A 155 -0.25 5.04 24.61
C PHE A 155 0.08 4.87 23.12
N THR A 156 0.90 5.76 22.51
CA THR A 156 1.26 5.63 21.10
C THR A 156 2.20 4.46 20.88
N GLN A 157 1.89 3.72 19.83
CA GLN A 157 2.73 2.63 19.36
C GLN A 157 4.14 3.17 19.06
N GLN A 158 5.14 2.53 19.66
CA GLN A 158 6.52 2.69 19.22
C GLN A 158 6.62 2.42 17.72
N LEU A 159 7.62 3.01 17.07
CA LEU A 159 7.92 2.71 15.67
C LEU A 159 8.03 1.19 15.48
N ASP A 160 7.41 0.66 14.45
CA ASP A 160 7.51 -0.75 14.13
C ASP A 160 8.92 -1.11 13.60
N ARG A 161 9.17 -2.40 13.40
CA ARG A 161 10.48 -2.92 12.97
C ARG A 161 10.96 -2.31 11.64
N ILE A 162 10.07 -2.01 10.74
CA ILE A 162 10.39 -1.42 9.42
C ILE A 162 10.63 0.08 9.56
N GLU A 163 9.79 0.78 10.33
CA GLU A 163 9.89 2.21 10.58
C GLU A 163 11.17 2.60 11.32
N GLN A 164 11.78 1.66 12.08
CA GLN A 164 13.06 1.84 12.77
C GLN A 164 14.30 1.73 11.87
N LYS A 165 14.15 1.38 10.59
CA LYS A 165 15.27 1.32 9.64
C LYS A 165 15.89 2.71 9.44
N ASN A 166 17.14 2.73 8.96
CA ASN A 166 17.90 3.98 8.76
C ASN A 166 17.42 4.80 7.55
N VAL A 167 17.89 6.05 7.47
CA VAL A 167 17.54 7.01 6.41
C VAL A 167 17.90 6.47 5.01
N GLU A 168 19.03 5.79 4.88
CA GLU A 168 19.50 5.20 3.62
C GLU A 168 18.53 4.13 3.11
N TYR A 169 17.98 3.32 4.01
CA TYR A 169 16.94 2.34 3.67
C TYR A 169 15.69 3.03 3.13
N HIS A 170 15.16 4.03 3.85
CA HIS A 170 13.98 4.78 3.42
C HIS A 170 14.21 5.53 2.11
N SER A 171 15.43 6.02 1.87
CA SER A 171 15.80 6.67 0.60
C SER A 171 15.77 5.67 -0.57
N ARG A 172 16.29 4.45 -0.38
CA ARG A 172 16.20 3.40 -1.40
C ARG A 172 14.76 2.98 -1.66
N VAL A 173 13.95 2.84 -0.61
CA VAL A 173 12.51 2.52 -0.75
C VAL A 173 11.79 3.59 -1.57
N ARG A 174 12.02 4.88 -1.28
CA ARG A 174 11.44 5.98 -2.05
C ARG A 174 11.87 5.94 -3.52
N ALA A 175 13.17 5.73 -3.78
CA ALA A 175 13.68 5.56 -5.15
C ALA A 175 13.00 4.38 -5.86
N GLY A 176 12.75 3.27 -5.14
CA GLY A 176 12.01 2.13 -5.65
C GLY A 176 10.59 2.48 -6.07
N PHE A 177 9.86 3.26 -5.28
CA PHE A 177 8.52 3.73 -5.64
C PHE A 177 8.54 4.60 -6.90
N HIS A 178 9.53 5.50 -7.03
CA HIS A 178 9.69 6.31 -8.24
C HIS A 178 9.97 5.46 -9.48
N GLN A 179 10.83 4.43 -9.35
CA GLN A 179 11.12 3.54 -10.47
C GLN A 179 9.88 2.73 -10.88
N ILE A 180 9.12 2.19 -9.91
CA ILE A 180 7.87 1.48 -10.18
C ILE A 180 6.87 2.37 -10.93
N ALA A 181 6.75 3.64 -10.53
CA ALA A 181 5.86 4.58 -11.22
C ALA A 181 6.32 4.87 -12.65
N ALA A 182 7.63 4.98 -12.87
CA ALA A 182 8.21 5.17 -14.21
C ALA A 182 8.01 3.94 -15.11
N ASP A 183 8.08 2.75 -14.52
CA ASP A 183 7.91 1.47 -15.26
C ASP A 183 6.44 1.17 -15.61
N HIS A 184 5.47 1.77 -14.87
CA HIS A 184 4.05 1.47 -14.99
C HIS A 184 3.15 2.72 -15.08
N PRO A 185 3.44 3.68 -16.00
CA PRO A 185 2.70 4.94 -16.09
C PRO A 185 1.23 4.76 -16.45
N GLU A 186 0.85 3.62 -17.04
CA GLU A 186 -0.52 3.29 -17.42
C GLU A 186 -1.45 3.06 -16.21
N ARG A 187 -0.90 2.61 -15.07
CA ARG A 187 -1.67 2.29 -13.87
C ARG A 187 -1.26 3.08 -12.63
N VAL A 188 -0.05 3.63 -12.59
CA VAL A 188 0.50 4.32 -11.42
C VAL A 188 0.50 5.83 -11.63
N ILE A 189 -0.17 6.54 -10.73
CA ILE A 189 -0.18 8.00 -10.69
C ILE A 189 0.62 8.46 -9.48
N MET A 190 1.68 9.23 -9.75
CA MET A 190 2.47 9.89 -8.71
C MET A 190 1.68 11.07 -8.14
N ILE A 191 1.57 11.11 -6.83
CA ILE A 191 0.89 12.17 -6.09
C ILE A 191 1.92 12.85 -5.17
N ASP A 192 2.18 14.13 -5.38
CA ASP A 192 2.92 14.94 -4.41
C ASP A 192 2.11 15.04 -3.11
N ALA A 193 2.51 14.27 -2.10
CA ALA A 193 1.84 14.17 -0.81
C ALA A 193 2.46 15.11 0.26
N ASN A 194 3.35 16.03 -0.17
CA ASN A 194 3.87 17.09 0.69
C ASN A 194 3.06 18.40 0.53
N ARG A 195 1.76 18.28 0.40
CA ARG A 195 0.80 19.39 0.22
C ARG A 195 -0.36 19.26 1.22
N ASP A 196 -1.29 20.18 1.12
CA ASP A 196 -2.53 20.17 1.89
C ASP A 196 -3.38 18.91 1.59
N VAL A 197 -3.94 18.33 2.66
CA VAL A 197 -4.69 17.05 2.60
C VAL A 197 -5.90 17.13 1.66
N GLU A 198 -6.61 18.27 1.63
CA GLU A 198 -7.80 18.43 0.80
C GLU A 198 -7.44 18.57 -0.68
N ARG A 199 -6.33 19.25 -0.98
CA ARG A 199 -5.83 19.37 -2.36
C ARG A 199 -5.40 18.02 -2.92
N ILE A 200 -4.69 17.22 -2.11
CA ILE A 200 -4.30 15.87 -2.48
C ILE A 200 -5.57 15.01 -2.75
N ALA A 201 -6.55 15.11 -1.85
CA ALA A 201 -7.81 14.38 -2.02
C ALA A 201 -8.54 14.78 -3.30
N ALA A 202 -8.54 16.07 -3.65
CA ALA A 202 -9.19 16.58 -4.86
C ALA A 202 -8.52 16.03 -6.13
N ASP A 203 -7.19 15.98 -6.18
CA ASP A 203 -6.45 15.44 -7.34
C ASP A 203 -6.73 13.94 -7.52
N ILE A 204 -6.66 13.17 -6.43
CA ILE A 204 -6.97 11.73 -6.45
C ILE A 204 -8.43 11.50 -6.86
N TRP A 205 -9.34 12.31 -6.34
CA TRP A 205 -10.76 12.19 -6.65
C TRP A 205 -11.07 12.51 -8.12
N GLN A 206 -10.37 13.47 -8.72
CA GLN A 206 -10.54 13.80 -10.13
C GLN A 206 -10.18 12.62 -11.03
N ASP A 207 -9.04 11.98 -10.81
CA ASP A 207 -8.63 10.78 -11.55
C ASP A 207 -9.55 9.58 -11.26
N CYS A 208 -9.94 9.40 -9.99
CA CYS A 208 -10.83 8.32 -9.61
C CYS A 208 -12.18 8.39 -10.33
N LYS A 209 -12.76 9.59 -10.50
CA LYS A 209 -14.00 9.78 -11.29
C LYS A 209 -13.82 9.38 -12.73
N GLN A 210 -12.74 9.80 -13.37
CA GLN A 210 -12.44 9.41 -14.74
C GLN A 210 -12.31 7.90 -14.88
N LEU A 211 -11.61 7.24 -13.95
CA LEU A 211 -11.48 5.79 -13.92
C LEU A 211 -12.83 5.07 -13.82
N LEU A 212 -13.77 5.61 -13.02
CA LEU A 212 -15.12 5.06 -12.90
C LEU A 212 -15.90 5.19 -14.22
N GLU A 213 -15.85 6.36 -14.87
CA GLU A 213 -16.51 6.61 -16.16
C GLU A 213 -16.01 5.63 -17.24
N GLU A 214 -14.71 5.38 -17.30
CA GLU A 214 -14.09 4.42 -18.22
C GLU A 214 -14.58 2.97 -17.97
N HIS A 215 -14.86 2.59 -16.71
CA HIS A 215 -15.31 1.23 -16.35
C HIS A 215 -16.82 1.02 -16.45
N ILE A 216 -17.62 2.08 -16.38
CA ILE A 216 -19.09 2.00 -16.53
C ILE A 216 -19.49 2.01 -18.02
N SER A 217 -18.62 2.54 -18.88
CA SER A 217 -18.89 2.68 -20.33
C SER A 217 -18.59 1.41 -21.15
N VAL A 218 -18.14 0.33 -20.50
CA VAL A 218 -17.84 -0.99 -21.08
C VAL A 218 -18.81 -2.05 -20.55
#